data_4379c7d69c8f5a954d3ebeb8d51f9dd5
#
_entry.id   4379c7d69c8f5a954d3ebeb8d51f9dd5
#
_cell.length_a   1.000
_cell.length_b   1.000
_cell.length_c   1.000
_cell.angle_alpha   90.00
_cell.angle_beta   90.00
_cell.angle_gamma   90.00
#
_symmetry.space_group_name_H-M   'P 1'
#
loop_
_entity.id
_entity.type
_entity.pdbx_description
1 polymer ?
#
loop_
_entity_poly.entity_id
_entity_poly.type
_entity_poly.pdbx_seq_one_letter_code
_entity_poly.pdbx_strand_id
1 'polypeptide(L)'
;AKSLHYYLGIIRLAKLLGKPYALFAQGLGPFVRRGSKEKAAKAAKGAAFVSVRDLRSKELLLEEGLAEVELVSDPVWALPVEKLTANSAGSYLLFALRPWQGKEERLVGAIKRLRQEVDLPFVFAAMQPELDLPLAEKLAQKVGGEVVAAGDLPSLLEVFAGARLVCAMRLHALVFAALLGKETVAISYDPKVDALAEELGLAALDISEELCLGKAAADAKISQHKIEAQKKRAARGLEFLVKLGRKLDGKS
;
A
#
# COMPACT_ATOMS: atom_id res chain seq x y z
N ALA A 1 10.88 -11.35 8.63
CA ALA A 1 12.28 -11.73 8.91
C ALA A 1 13.06 -12.14 7.66
N LYS A 2 12.44 -12.79 6.66
CA LYS A 2 13.13 -13.14 5.39
C LYS A 2 13.55 -11.88 4.63
N SER A 3 12.67 -10.87 4.52
CA SER A 3 12.95 -9.62 3.80
C SER A 3 14.10 -8.81 4.41
N LEU A 4 14.17 -8.68 5.74
CA LEU A 4 15.30 -7.97 6.38
C LEU A 4 16.65 -8.62 6.03
N HIS A 5 16.76 -9.95 6.10
CA HIS A 5 18.00 -10.65 5.77
C HIS A 5 18.38 -10.48 4.29
N TYR A 6 17.40 -10.47 3.40
CA TYR A 6 17.62 -10.22 1.98
C TYR A 6 18.22 -8.82 1.75
N TYR A 7 17.60 -7.77 2.28
CA TYR A 7 18.11 -6.41 2.13
C TYR A 7 19.49 -6.20 2.80
N LEU A 8 19.71 -6.78 3.98
CA LEU A 8 21.00 -6.75 4.63
C LEU A 8 22.09 -7.47 3.82
N GLY A 9 21.73 -8.53 3.08
CA GLY A 9 22.61 -9.22 2.14
C GLY A 9 23.07 -8.31 1.00
N ILE A 10 22.13 -7.60 0.37
CA ILE A 10 22.43 -6.63 -0.70
C ILE A 10 23.34 -5.51 -0.16
N ILE A 11 23.03 -4.97 1.02
CA ILE A 11 23.84 -3.91 1.64
C ILE A 11 25.27 -4.41 1.95
N ARG A 12 25.41 -5.64 2.42
CA ARG A 12 26.75 -6.24 2.65
C ARG A 12 27.53 -6.37 1.36
N LEU A 13 26.88 -6.80 0.28
CA LEU A 13 27.50 -6.90 -1.03
C LEU A 13 27.95 -5.52 -1.55
N ALA A 14 27.11 -4.50 -1.45
CA ALA A 14 27.47 -3.14 -1.81
C ALA A 14 28.72 -2.66 -1.03
N LYS A 15 28.74 -2.88 0.29
CA LYS A 15 29.90 -2.54 1.14
C LYS A 15 31.17 -3.29 0.74
N LEU A 16 31.06 -4.59 0.44
CA LEU A 16 32.19 -5.40 0.01
C LEU A 16 32.79 -4.90 -1.32
N LEU A 17 31.93 -4.41 -2.21
CA LEU A 17 32.31 -3.84 -3.51
C LEU A 17 32.70 -2.34 -3.42
N GLY A 18 32.78 -1.76 -2.23
CA GLY A 18 33.08 -0.34 -2.03
C GLY A 18 32.04 0.61 -2.65
N LYS A 19 30.81 0.14 -2.87
CA LYS A 19 29.75 0.94 -3.49
C LYS A 19 28.90 1.63 -2.44
N PRO A 20 28.57 2.94 -2.61
CA PRO A 20 27.59 3.60 -1.77
C PRO A 20 26.21 2.99 -1.99
N TYR A 21 25.36 3.07 -0.97
CA TYR A 21 23.95 2.63 -1.05
C TYR A 21 23.05 3.64 -0.38
N ALA A 22 21.80 3.67 -0.80
CA ALA A 22 20.72 4.47 -0.21
C ALA A 22 19.59 3.58 0.27
N LEU A 23 18.90 4.00 1.33
CA LEU A 23 17.61 3.45 1.73
C LEU A 23 16.54 4.44 1.29
N PHE A 24 15.74 4.04 0.29
CA PHE A 24 14.77 4.93 -0.32
C PHE A 24 13.33 4.48 -0.03
N ALA A 25 12.53 5.39 0.52
CA ALA A 25 11.11 5.21 0.82
C ALA A 25 10.80 3.91 1.60
N GLN A 26 11.67 3.53 2.55
CA GLN A 26 11.50 2.29 3.30
C GLN A 26 10.40 2.38 4.35
N GLY A 27 9.54 1.35 4.42
CA GLY A 27 8.68 1.11 5.57
C GLY A 27 9.35 0.12 6.51
N LEU A 28 9.58 0.49 7.77
CA LEU A 28 10.26 -0.31 8.76
C LEU A 28 9.30 -0.91 9.80
N GLY A 29 9.55 -2.16 10.16
CA GLY A 29 8.74 -2.86 11.17
C GLY A 29 7.46 -3.53 10.61
N PRO A 30 6.65 -4.14 11.49
CA PRO A 30 6.98 -4.42 12.89
C PRO A 30 8.15 -5.41 13.03
N PHE A 31 9.05 -5.16 13.99
CA PHE A 31 10.17 -6.04 14.26
C PHE A 31 9.81 -7.03 15.38
N VAL A 32 9.58 -8.29 15.03
CA VAL A 32 9.22 -9.36 15.97
C VAL A 32 10.45 -10.02 16.59
N ARG A 33 11.56 -10.10 15.84
CA ARG A 33 12.77 -10.79 16.32
C ARG A 33 13.70 -9.80 17.02
N ARG A 34 14.22 -10.22 18.19
CA ARG A 34 15.25 -9.49 18.94
C ARG A 34 16.45 -9.15 18.04
N GLY A 35 16.96 -7.94 18.14
CA GLY A 35 18.10 -7.44 17.37
C GLY A 35 17.80 -7.09 15.90
N SER A 36 16.53 -7.19 15.45
CA SER A 36 16.19 -6.82 14.06
C SER A 36 16.10 -5.31 13.87
N LYS A 37 15.61 -4.59 14.86
CA LYS A 37 15.54 -3.12 14.87
C LYS A 37 16.95 -2.53 14.79
N GLU A 38 17.84 -2.98 15.64
CA GLU A 38 19.23 -2.53 15.72
C GLU A 38 20.01 -2.83 14.42
N LYS A 39 19.77 -4.01 13.80
CA LYS A 39 20.37 -4.35 12.51
C LYS A 39 19.91 -3.43 11.38
N ALA A 40 18.61 -3.10 11.35
CA ALA A 40 18.06 -2.18 10.38
C ALA A 40 18.64 -0.76 10.58
N ALA A 41 18.68 -0.28 11.82
CA ALA A 41 19.27 1.02 12.16
C ALA A 41 20.76 1.10 11.82
N LYS A 42 21.54 0.04 12.14
CA LYS A 42 22.96 -0.03 11.76
C LYS A 42 23.16 0.01 10.24
N ALA A 43 22.27 -0.63 9.49
CA ALA A 43 22.30 -0.53 8.03
C ALA A 43 21.97 0.88 7.56
N ALA A 44 20.98 1.54 8.17
CA ALA A 44 20.60 2.91 7.83
C ALA A 44 21.72 3.92 8.14
N LYS A 45 22.42 3.79 9.28
CA LYS A 45 23.56 4.66 9.65
C LYS A 45 24.71 4.65 8.62
N GLY A 46 24.86 3.57 7.87
CA GLY A 46 25.90 3.45 6.86
C GLY A 46 25.46 3.81 5.44
N ALA A 47 24.24 4.26 5.25
CA ALA A 47 23.72 4.65 3.94
C ALA A 47 24.13 6.09 3.58
N ALA A 48 24.35 6.34 2.29
CA ALA A 48 24.61 7.69 1.77
C ALA A 48 23.36 8.58 1.81
N PHE A 49 22.16 7.97 1.86
CA PHE A 49 20.90 8.65 2.00
C PHE A 49 19.87 7.71 2.65
N VAL A 50 19.05 8.25 3.54
CA VAL A 50 17.98 7.49 4.21
C VAL A 50 16.68 8.24 4.08
N SER A 51 15.71 7.61 3.43
CA SER A 51 14.33 8.08 3.45
C SER A 51 13.36 6.95 3.81
N VAL A 52 12.27 7.32 4.47
CA VAL A 52 11.21 6.42 4.88
C VAL A 52 9.87 6.98 4.42
N ARG A 53 8.89 6.10 4.27
CA ARG A 53 7.58 6.45 3.72
C ARG A 53 6.48 6.71 4.76
N ASP A 54 6.77 6.49 6.03
CA ASP A 54 5.83 6.68 7.13
C ASP A 54 6.52 7.25 8.38
N LEU A 55 5.75 7.99 9.18
CA LEU A 55 6.24 8.65 10.40
C LEU A 55 6.80 7.67 11.40
N ARG A 56 6.15 6.51 11.60
CA ARG A 56 6.59 5.48 12.54
C ARG A 56 7.99 4.96 12.19
N SER A 57 8.27 4.76 10.90
CA SER A 57 9.61 4.38 10.42
C SER A 57 10.64 5.46 10.67
N LYS A 58 10.25 6.75 10.55
CA LYS A 58 11.11 7.90 10.83
C LYS A 58 11.45 7.96 12.32
N GLU A 59 10.46 7.94 13.17
CA GLU A 59 10.61 7.97 14.63
C GLU A 59 11.52 6.83 15.10
N LEU A 60 11.27 5.61 14.61
CA LEU A 60 12.06 4.43 14.93
C LEU A 60 13.56 4.63 14.62
N LEU A 61 13.90 5.22 13.47
CA LEU A 61 15.30 5.45 13.11
C LEU A 61 15.94 6.59 13.91
N LEU A 62 15.18 7.65 14.23
CA LEU A 62 15.65 8.75 15.07
C LEU A 62 15.91 8.25 16.51
N GLU A 63 15.02 7.43 17.09
CA GLU A 63 15.21 6.77 18.40
C GLU A 63 16.47 5.89 18.42
N GLU A 64 16.80 5.24 17.30
CA GLU A 64 18.03 4.46 17.14
C GLU A 64 19.27 5.32 16.88
N GLY A 65 19.15 6.66 16.94
CA GLY A 65 20.26 7.61 16.87
C GLY A 65 20.73 7.90 15.45
N LEU A 66 19.87 7.90 14.45
CA LEU A 66 20.14 8.54 13.17
C LEU A 66 19.92 10.05 13.30
N ALA A 67 20.85 10.85 12.75
CA ALA A 67 20.75 12.31 12.82
C ALA A 67 19.71 12.87 11.84
N GLU A 68 19.64 12.28 10.65
CA GLU A 68 18.76 12.74 9.58
C GLU A 68 18.03 11.57 8.92
N VAL A 69 16.71 11.69 8.78
CA VAL A 69 15.84 10.75 8.08
C VAL A 69 14.80 11.54 7.30
N GLU A 70 14.85 11.46 5.97
CA GLU A 70 13.86 12.12 5.13
C GLU A 70 12.53 11.36 5.16
N LEU A 71 11.42 12.09 5.39
CA LEU A 71 10.08 11.57 5.21
C LEU A 71 9.61 11.87 3.79
N VAL A 72 9.43 10.79 3.02
CA VAL A 72 8.89 10.85 1.66
C VAL A 72 7.59 10.04 1.59
N SER A 73 6.98 9.91 0.42
CA SER A 73 5.90 8.93 0.23
C SER A 73 6.39 7.74 -0.60
N ASP A 74 5.60 6.66 -0.62
CA ASP A 74 5.88 5.52 -1.48
C ASP A 74 5.97 6.00 -2.94
N PRO A 75 7.00 5.59 -3.72
CA PRO A 75 7.16 6.00 -5.12
C PRO A 75 5.94 5.74 -6.00
N VAL A 76 5.10 4.80 -5.62
CA VAL A 76 3.83 4.48 -6.31
C VAL A 76 2.93 5.72 -6.44
N TRP A 77 3.01 6.68 -5.50
CA TRP A 77 2.26 7.94 -5.60
C TRP A 77 2.67 8.84 -6.76
N ALA A 78 3.80 8.58 -7.40
CA ALA A 78 4.27 9.30 -8.59
C ALA A 78 3.86 8.63 -9.91
N LEU A 79 3.04 7.59 -9.89
CA LEU A 79 2.54 6.94 -11.11
C LEU A 79 1.68 7.92 -11.92
N PRO A 80 1.90 8.03 -13.24
CA PRO A 80 1.11 8.88 -14.12
C PRO A 80 -0.23 8.20 -14.45
N VAL A 81 -1.26 8.46 -13.64
CA VAL A 81 -2.60 7.83 -13.78
C VAL A 81 -3.64 8.77 -14.41
N GLU A 82 -3.27 9.96 -14.82
CA GLU A 82 -4.18 11.02 -15.27
C GLU A 82 -5.05 10.58 -16.48
N LYS A 83 -4.49 9.76 -17.36
CA LYS A 83 -5.22 9.22 -18.51
C LYS A 83 -6.31 8.20 -18.13
N LEU A 84 -6.16 7.55 -16.99
CA LEU A 84 -7.10 6.54 -16.50
C LEU A 84 -8.26 7.16 -15.71
N THR A 85 -8.05 8.36 -15.14
CA THR A 85 -9.05 9.03 -14.30
C THR A 85 -10.12 9.75 -15.14
N ALA A 86 -9.82 10.10 -16.38
CA ALA A 86 -10.66 10.96 -17.23
C ALA A 86 -11.99 10.32 -17.67
N ASN A 87 -12.16 8.99 -17.61
CA ASN A 87 -13.28 8.28 -18.28
C ASN A 87 -14.07 7.28 -17.42
N SER A 88 -13.95 7.29 -16.09
CA SER A 88 -14.53 6.20 -15.32
C SER A 88 -15.67 6.63 -14.37
N ALA A 89 -16.91 6.54 -14.85
CA ALA A 89 -18.12 6.70 -14.04
C ALA A 89 -18.30 5.60 -12.97
N GLY A 90 -17.42 4.63 -12.91
CA GLY A 90 -17.43 3.53 -11.94
C GLY A 90 -18.67 2.63 -12.03
N SER A 91 -18.51 1.39 -12.51
CA SER A 91 -19.63 0.49 -12.82
C SER A 91 -19.77 -0.71 -11.87
N TYR A 92 -18.86 -0.88 -10.91
CA TYR A 92 -18.84 -2.02 -9.99
C TYR A 92 -18.17 -1.67 -8.64
N LEU A 93 -18.39 -2.53 -7.66
CA LEU A 93 -17.64 -2.53 -6.42
C LEU A 93 -16.43 -3.47 -6.56
N LEU A 94 -15.24 -2.95 -6.26
CA LEU A 94 -13.99 -3.69 -6.34
C LEU A 94 -13.53 -4.14 -4.96
N PHE A 95 -13.23 -5.42 -4.83
CA PHE A 95 -12.69 -6.02 -3.61
C PHE A 95 -11.27 -6.51 -3.84
N ALA A 96 -10.29 -5.89 -3.18
CA ALA A 96 -8.88 -6.30 -3.19
C ALA A 96 -8.50 -6.89 -1.82
N LEU A 97 -8.91 -8.12 -1.59
CA LEU A 97 -8.83 -8.81 -0.30
C LEU A 97 -7.73 -9.86 -0.29
N ARG A 98 -7.39 -10.32 0.91
CA ARG A 98 -6.42 -11.40 1.11
C ARG A 98 -6.87 -12.34 2.23
N PRO A 99 -6.44 -13.62 2.21
CA PRO A 99 -6.65 -14.52 3.33
C PRO A 99 -5.98 -14.00 4.61
N TRP A 100 -6.69 -14.06 5.74
CA TRP A 100 -6.14 -13.58 7.01
C TRP A 100 -6.67 -14.36 8.21
N GLN A 101 -5.80 -15.19 8.80
CA GLN A 101 -6.01 -15.85 10.11
C GLN A 101 -7.40 -16.49 10.31
N GLY A 102 -7.98 -17.13 9.28
CA GLY A 102 -9.30 -17.77 9.37
C GLY A 102 -10.48 -16.79 9.42
N LYS A 103 -10.29 -15.52 9.02
CA LYS A 103 -11.36 -14.52 8.99
C LYS A 103 -12.16 -14.49 7.68
N GLU A 104 -11.94 -15.45 6.76
CA GLU A 104 -12.57 -15.49 5.43
C GLU A 104 -14.11 -15.55 5.51
N GLU A 105 -14.67 -16.32 6.45
CA GLU A 105 -16.13 -16.41 6.61
C GLU A 105 -16.75 -15.08 7.09
N ARG A 106 -15.99 -14.28 7.84
CA ARG A 106 -16.40 -12.93 8.23
C ARG A 106 -16.50 -12.00 7.02
N LEU A 107 -15.50 -12.06 6.12
CA LEU A 107 -15.55 -11.34 4.85
C LEU A 107 -16.74 -11.79 4.00
N VAL A 108 -16.96 -13.10 3.85
CA VAL A 108 -18.13 -13.65 3.14
C VAL A 108 -19.42 -13.08 3.71
N GLY A 109 -19.58 -13.12 5.03
CA GLY A 109 -20.81 -12.63 5.70
C GLY A 109 -21.05 -11.12 5.48
N ALA A 110 -20.00 -10.32 5.60
CA ALA A 110 -20.06 -8.87 5.38
C ALA A 110 -20.40 -8.52 3.92
N ILE A 111 -19.77 -9.19 2.96
CA ILE A 111 -20.00 -8.94 1.54
C ILE A 111 -21.39 -9.44 1.11
N LYS A 112 -21.90 -10.54 1.71
CA LYS A 112 -23.29 -10.99 1.49
C LYS A 112 -24.31 -9.95 1.94
N ARG A 113 -24.11 -9.31 3.10
CA ARG A 113 -24.98 -8.23 3.56
C ARG A 113 -24.91 -7.04 2.60
N LEU A 114 -23.70 -6.60 2.23
CA LEU A 114 -23.53 -5.51 1.28
C LEU A 114 -24.21 -5.80 -0.06
N ARG A 115 -24.20 -7.07 -0.54
CA ARG A 115 -24.87 -7.48 -1.77
C ARG A 115 -26.38 -7.24 -1.76
N GLN A 116 -26.99 -7.30 -0.58
CA GLN A 116 -28.45 -7.04 -0.41
C GLN A 116 -28.77 -5.53 -0.43
N GLU A 117 -27.78 -4.68 -0.17
CA GLU A 117 -27.94 -3.23 -0.06
C GLU A 117 -27.57 -2.50 -1.37
N VAL A 118 -26.80 -3.14 -2.27
CA VAL A 118 -26.21 -2.50 -3.43
C VAL A 118 -26.48 -3.30 -4.70
N ASP A 119 -27.10 -2.66 -5.68
CA ASP A 119 -27.35 -3.23 -7.02
C ASP A 119 -26.24 -2.82 -8.01
N LEU A 120 -25.00 -3.24 -7.74
CA LEU A 120 -23.84 -3.07 -8.62
C LEU A 120 -23.11 -4.40 -8.77
N PRO A 121 -22.49 -4.68 -9.92
CA PRO A 121 -21.60 -5.83 -10.06
C PRO A 121 -20.49 -5.82 -9.01
N PHE A 122 -20.05 -7.02 -8.60
CA PHE A 122 -18.90 -7.18 -7.71
C PHE A 122 -17.73 -7.75 -8.51
N VAL A 123 -16.55 -7.16 -8.31
CA VAL A 123 -15.29 -7.62 -8.90
C VAL A 123 -14.31 -7.91 -7.79
N PHE A 124 -13.68 -9.07 -7.82
CA PHE A 124 -12.69 -9.51 -6.84
C PHE A 124 -11.32 -9.53 -7.50
N ALA A 125 -10.44 -8.59 -7.13
CA ALA A 125 -9.10 -8.49 -7.66
C ALA A 125 -8.10 -9.28 -6.81
N ALA A 126 -7.49 -10.31 -7.41
CA ALA A 126 -6.36 -11.03 -6.84
C ALA A 126 -5.06 -10.30 -7.19
N MET A 127 -4.62 -9.37 -6.32
CA MET A 127 -3.43 -8.56 -6.55
C MET A 127 -2.12 -9.35 -6.47
N GLN A 128 -2.13 -10.42 -5.71
CA GLN A 128 -1.05 -11.41 -5.63
C GLN A 128 -1.69 -12.78 -5.87
N PRO A 129 -1.79 -13.21 -7.15
CA PRO A 129 -2.63 -14.36 -7.53
C PRO A 129 -2.36 -15.61 -6.71
N GLU A 130 -1.10 -15.93 -6.42
CA GLU A 130 -0.73 -17.14 -5.68
C GLU A 130 -1.30 -17.17 -4.25
N LEU A 131 -1.66 -16.01 -3.69
CA LEU A 131 -2.20 -15.89 -2.34
C LEU A 131 -3.67 -15.51 -2.31
N ASP A 132 -4.09 -14.62 -3.23
CA ASP A 132 -5.41 -14.00 -3.16
C ASP A 132 -6.48 -14.73 -3.98
N LEU A 133 -6.07 -15.43 -5.05
CA LEU A 133 -7.01 -16.05 -6.00
C LEU A 133 -7.97 -17.04 -5.32
N PRO A 134 -7.53 -17.95 -4.44
CA PRO A 134 -8.44 -18.88 -3.78
C PRO A 134 -9.55 -18.19 -2.97
N LEU A 135 -9.23 -17.05 -2.33
CA LEU A 135 -10.24 -16.27 -1.60
C LEU A 135 -11.17 -15.53 -2.56
N ALA A 136 -10.64 -14.93 -3.61
CA ALA A 136 -11.43 -14.21 -4.61
C ALA A 136 -12.45 -15.13 -5.29
N GLU A 137 -12.04 -16.34 -5.71
CA GLU A 137 -12.91 -17.35 -6.27
C GLU A 137 -13.99 -17.83 -5.29
N LYS A 138 -13.60 -18.10 -4.03
CA LYS A 138 -14.54 -18.47 -2.97
C LYS A 138 -15.60 -17.39 -2.76
N LEU A 139 -15.20 -16.11 -2.73
CA LEU A 139 -16.11 -14.98 -2.57
C LEU A 139 -17.04 -14.87 -3.78
N ALA A 140 -16.50 -14.88 -5.00
CA ALA A 140 -17.31 -14.81 -6.23
C ALA A 140 -18.35 -15.94 -6.29
N GLN A 141 -17.97 -17.17 -5.91
CA GLN A 141 -18.91 -18.30 -5.82
C GLN A 141 -20.02 -18.10 -4.78
N LYS A 142 -19.69 -17.50 -3.62
CA LYS A 142 -20.63 -17.34 -2.49
C LYS A 142 -21.59 -16.16 -2.64
N VAL A 143 -21.16 -15.07 -3.29
CA VAL A 143 -21.92 -13.81 -3.36
C VAL A 143 -22.24 -13.36 -4.79
N GLY A 144 -21.75 -14.08 -5.79
CA GLY A 144 -21.76 -13.67 -7.19
C GLY A 144 -20.71 -12.57 -7.45
N GLY A 145 -20.20 -12.53 -8.66
CA GLY A 145 -19.23 -11.54 -9.09
C GLY A 145 -18.18 -12.12 -10.02
N GLU A 146 -17.31 -11.27 -10.51
CA GLU A 146 -16.21 -11.60 -11.41
C GLU A 146 -14.89 -11.64 -10.66
N VAL A 147 -13.98 -12.50 -11.06
CA VAL A 147 -12.62 -12.59 -10.51
C VAL A 147 -11.63 -12.09 -11.55
N VAL A 148 -10.78 -11.16 -11.14
CA VAL A 148 -9.69 -10.64 -11.98
C VAL A 148 -8.37 -10.91 -11.28
N ALA A 149 -7.50 -11.69 -11.92
CA ALA A 149 -6.12 -11.87 -11.47
C ALA A 149 -5.24 -10.73 -11.99
N ALA A 150 -4.39 -10.17 -11.14
CA ALA A 150 -3.42 -9.18 -11.57
C ALA A 150 -2.43 -9.80 -12.58
N GLY A 151 -2.39 -9.23 -13.76
CA GLY A 151 -1.39 -9.51 -14.77
C GLY A 151 -0.25 -8.51 -14.68
N ASP A 152 -0.34 -7.45 -15.46
CA ASP A 152 0.58 -6.30 -15.40
C ASP A 152 -0.05 -5.11 -14.64
N LEU A 153 0.78 -4.13 -14.34
CA LEU A 153 0.33 -2.94 -13.60
C LEU A 153 -0.69 -2.09 -14.40
N PRO A 154 -0.53 -1.84 -15.71
CA PRO A 154 -1.52 -1.10 -16.49
C PRO A 154 -2.91 -1.73 -16.42
N SER A 155 -3.04 -3.02 -16.71
CA SER A 155 -4.32 -3.73 -16.66
C SER A 155 -4.94 -3.72 -15.26
N LEU A 156 -4.12 -3.86 -14.22
CA LEU A 156 -4.60 -3.74 -12.85
C LEU A 156 -5.15 -2.35 -12.55
N LEU A 157 -4.47 -1.28 -12.98
CA LEU A 157 -4.92 0.09 -12.78
C LEU A 157 -6.23 0.38 -13.53
N GLU A 158 -6.44 -0.21 -14.72
CA GLU A 158 -7.72 -0.12 -15.45
C GLU A 158 -8.87 -0.74 -14.65
N VAL A 159 -8.65 -1.89 -14.01
CA VAL A 159 -9.63 -2.52 -13.11
C VAL A 159 -9.95 -1.60 -11.92
N PHE A 160 -8.97 -0.94 -11.33
CA PHE A 160 -9.23 0.04 -10.27
C PHE A 160 -9.96 1.28 -10.81
N ALA A 161 -9.59 1.76 -12.00
CA ALA A 161 -10.22 2.92 -12.64
C ALA A 161 -11.71 2.70 -12.94
N GLY A 162 -12.12 1.50 -13.31
CA GLY A 162 -13.53 1.12 -13.55
C GLY A 162 -14.38 0.99 -12.29
N ALA A 163 -13.79 0.96 -11.10
CA ALA A 163 -14.51 0.81 -9.85
C ALA A 163 -15.29 2.08 -9.45
N ARG A 164 -16.50 1.92 -8.91
CA ARG A 164 -17.26 2.97 -8.21
C ARG A 164 -16.75 3.15 -6.79
N LEU A 165 -16.49 2.05 -6.10
CA LEU A 165 -15.98 1.99 -4.75
C LEU A 165 -15.00 0.82 -4.63
N VAL A 166 -13.96 0.99 -3.84
CA VAL A 166 -12.94 -0.03 -3.57
C VAL A 166 -12.97 -0.41 -2.09
N CYS A 167 -13.13 -1.71 -1.82
CA CYS A 167 -12.95 -2.29 -0.49
C CYS A 167 -11.63 -3.07 -0.47
N ALA A 168 -10.64 -2.64 0.30
CA ALA A 168 -9.31 -3.23 0.21
C ALA A 168 -8.65 -3.52 1.56
N MET A 169 -7.98 -4.66 1.61
CA MET A 169 -7.06 -5.04 2.69
C MET A 169 -5.60 -4.72 2.35
N ARG A 170 -5.25 -4.74 1.08
CA ARG A 170 -3.87 -4.55 0.64
C ARG A 170 -3.50 -3.07 0.57
N LEU A 171 -2.34 -2.72 1.15
CA LEU A 171 -1.83 -1.35 1.19
C LEU A 171 -1.80 -0.69 -0.20
N HIS A 172 -1.20 -1.36 -1.19
CA HIS A 172 -1.11 -0.79 -2.54
C HIS A 172 -2.46 -0.70 -3.25
N ALA A 173 -3.46 -1.53 -2.88
CA ALA A 173 -4.82 -1.36 -3.38
C ALA A 173 -5.44 -0.04 -2.90
N LEU A 174 -5.21 0.33 -1.64
CA LEU A 174 -5.64 1.62 -1.11
C LEU A 174 -4.94 2.78 -1.83
N VAL A 175 -3.63 2.64 -2.11
CA VAL A 175 -2.87 3.64 -2.85
C VAL A 175 -3.40 3.79 -4.28
N PHE A 176 -3.63 2.69 -5.01
CA PHE A 176 -4.17 2.74 -6.37
C PHE A 176 -5.56 3.35 -6.42
N ALA A 177 -6.45 2.94 -5.51
CA ALA A 177 -7.78 3.51 -5.40
C ALA A 177 -7.72 5.03 -5.14
N ALA A 178 -6.89 5.47 -4.21
CA ALA A 178 -6.71 6.88 -3.90
C ALA A 178 -6.11 7.67 -5.07
N LEU A 179 -5.07 7.17 -5.73
CA LEU A 179 -4.47 7.79 -6.92
C LEU A 179 -5.48 8.00 -8.04
N LEU A 180 -6.40 7.04 -8.22
CA LEU A 180 -7.45 7.06 -9.23
C LEU A 180 -8.72 7.81 -8.77
N GLY A 181 -8.69 8.44 -7.59
CA GLY A 181 -9.81 9.22 -7.08
C GLY A 181 -11.03 8.38 -6.70
N LYS A 182 -10.86 7.10 -6.34
CA LYS A 182 -11.97 6.20 -6.01
C LYS A 182 -12.33 6.25 -4.54
N GLU A 183 -13.63 6.33 -4.24
CA GLU A 183 -14.14 6.13 -2.89
C GLU A 183 -13.65 4.79 -2.35
N THR A 184 -13.18 4.77 -1.10
CA THR A 184 -12.40 3.62 -0.62
C THR A 184 -12.74 3.30 0.84
N VAL A 185 -12.96 2.01 1.10
CA VAL A 185 -13.08 1.43 2.44
C VAL A 185 -11.85 0.57 2.69
N ALA A 186 -11.07 0.92 3.71
CA ALA A 186 -9.97 0.11 4.18
C ALA A 186 -10.48 -0.98 5.13
N ILE A 187 -10.09 -2.24 4.91
CA ILE A 187 -10.31 -3.32 5.87
C ILE A 187 -8.95 -3.63 6.49
N SER A 188 -8.77 -3.15 7.71
CA SER A 188 -7.49 -3.22 8.42
C SER A 188 -7.26 -4.58 9.07
N TYR A 189 -6.03 -5.04 8.95
CA TYR A 189 -5.50 -6.23 9.59
C TYR A 189 -4.04 -6.03 10.05
N ASP A 190 -3.48 -4.87 9.73
CA ASP A 190 -2.06 -4.55 9.96
C ASP A 190 -1.94 -3.03 10.23
N PRO A 191 -1.16 -2.61 11.23
CA PRO A 191 -0.99 -1.19 11.57
C PRO A 191 -0.56 -0.27 10.42
N LYS A 192 0.00 -0.83 9.33
CA LYS A 192 0.34 -0.04 8.12
C LYS A 192 -0.89 0.36 7.32
N VAL A 193 -1.93 -0.50 7.33
CA VAL A 193 -3.22 -0.22 6.70
C VAL A 193 -3.94 0.87 7.49
N ASP A 194 -3.94 0.76 8.83
CA ASP A 194 -4.52 1.77 9.72
C ASP A 194 -3.87 3.14 9.50
N ALA A 195 -2.53 3.20 9.54
CA ALA A 195 -1.78 4.43 9.37
C ALA A 195 -2.05 5.09 8.01
N LEU A 196 -2.13 4.31 6.94
CA LEU A 196 -2.46 4.87 5.61
C LEU A 196 -3.91 5.33 5.54
N ALA A 197 -4.85 4.58 6.10
CA ALA A 197 -6.27 4.95 6.11
C ALA A 197 -6.47 6.27 6.89
N GLU A 198 -5.85 6.44 8.04
CA GLU A 198 -5.87 7.66 8.84
C GLU A 198 -5.23 8.84 8.06
N GLU A 199 -4.05 8.62 7.48
CA GLU A 199 -3.34 9.63 6.71
C GLU A 199 -4.18 10.12 5.52
N LEU A 200 -4.88 9.23 4.84
CA LEU A 200 -5.75 9.57 3.71
C LEU A 200 -7.16 10.00 4.14
N GLY A 201 -7.57 9.73 5.38
CA GLY A 201 -8.92 9.97 5.89
C GLY A 201 -9.96 9.04 5.27
N LEU A 202 -9.58 7.78 5.04
CA LEU A 202 -10.49 6.75 4.51
C LEU A 202 -11.36 6.17 5.61
N ALA A 203 -12.56 5.70 5.24
CA ALA A 203 -13.33 4.82 6.11
C ALA A 203 -12.53 3.54 6.35
N ALA A 204 -12.37 3.14 7.62
CA ALA A 204 -11.59 1.96 8.00
C ALA A 204 -12.40 1.05 8.92
N LEU A 205 -12.31 -0.26 8.68
CA LEU A 205 -12.92 -1.32 9.46
C LEU A 205 -11.83 -2.30 9.92
N ASP A 206 -11.82 -2.66 11.19
CA ASP A 206 -10.94 -3.71 11.70
C ASP A 206 -11.51 -5.10 11.36
N ILE A 207 -10.71 -5.97 10.75
CA ILE A 207 -11.13 -7.33 10.40
C ILE A 207 -11.43 -8.20 11.62
N SER A 208 -10.94 -7.84 12.80
CA SER A 208 -11.24 -8.53 14.07
C SER A 208 -12.62 -8.19 14.61
N GLU A 209 -13.21 -7.09 14.18
CA GLU A 209 -14.53 -6.61 14.58
C GLU A 209 -15.63 -6.97 13.57
N GLU A 210 -16.86 -6.52 13.80
CA GLU A 210 -17.95 -6.66 12.83
C GLU A 210 -17.75 -5.72 11.65
N LEU A 211 -17.77 -6.27 10.43
CA LEU A 211 -17.58 -5.51 9.21
C LEU A 211 -18.91 -4.94 8.68
N CYS A 212 -19.23 -3.72 9.05
CA CYS A 212 -20.40 -2.98 8.56
C CYS A 212 -20.06 -2.29 7.23
N LEU A 213 -19.85 -3.08 6.15
CA LEU A 213 -19.41 -2.57 4.85
C LEU A 213 -20.39 -1.58 4.23
N GLY A 214 -21.70 -1.79 4.34
CA GLY A 214 -22.71 -0.87 3.80
C GLY A 214 -22.59 0.53 4.39
N LYS A 215 -22.50 0.63 5.72
CA LYS A 215 -22.27 1.92 6.40
C LYS A 215 -20.94 2.54 5.99
N ALA A 216 -19.86 1.78 6.02
CA ALA A 216 -18.54 2.29 5.63
C ALA A 216 -18.51 2.74 4.16
N ALA A 217 -19.22 2.06 3.27
CA ALA A 217 -19.37 2.44 1.87
C ALA A 217 -20.14 3.75 1.70
N ALA A 218 -21.20 3.95 2.47
CA ALA A 218 -21.98 5.20 2.46
C ALA A 218 -21.18 6.40 2.99
N ASP A 219 -20.31 6.15 3.97
CA ASP A 219 -19.43 7.17 4.59
C ASP A 219 -18.10 7.36 3.83
N ALA A 220 -17.82 6.52 2.81
CA ALA A 220 -16.57 6.55 2.08
C ALA A 220 -16.37 7.88 1.36
N LYS A 221 -15.22 8.50 1.60
CA LYS A 221 -14.85 9.79 1.01
C LYS A 221 -13.39 9.72 0.58
N ILE A 222 -13.04 10.60 -0.34
CA ILE A 222 -11.67 10.77 -0.75
C ILE A 222 -11.24 12.23 -0.60
N SER A 223 -10.06 12.46 -0.04
CA SER A 223 -9.51 13.79 0.15
C SER A 223 -8.44 14.08 -0.89
N GLN A 224 -8.79 14.84 -1.93
CA GLN A 224 -7.85 15.24 -2.98
C GLN A 224 -6.63 15.97 -2.42
N HIS A 225 -6.82 16.81 -1.40
CA HIS A 225 -5.71 17.51 -0.74
C HIS A 225 -4.69 16.52 -0.12
N LYS A 226 -5.18 15.46 0.54
CA LYS A 226 -4.30 14.43 1.14
C LYS A 226 -3.56 13.64 0.06
N ILE A 227 -4.22 13.31 -1.05
CA ILE A 227 -3.61 12.64 -2.21
C ILE A 227 -2.52 13.51 -2.82
N GLU A 228 -2.79 14.79 -3.08
CA GLU A 228 -1.80 15.70 -3.64
C GLU A 228 -0.59 15.90 -2.71
N ALA A 229 -0.79 15.88 -1.40
CA ALA A 229 0.30 15.91 -0.44
C ALA A 229 1.19 14.65 -0.57
N GLN A 230 0.61 13.47 -0.78
CA GLN A 230 1.35 12.22 -1.01
C GLN A 230 2.14 12.29 -2.32
N LYS A 231 1.50 12.72 -3.42
CA LYS A 231 2.16 12.88 -4.73
C LYS A 231 3.34 13.83 -4.65
N LYS A 232 3.17 14.99 -4.01
CA LYS A 232 4.26 15.98 -3.83
C LYS A 232 5.43 15.40 -3.01
N ARG A 233 5.15 14.66 -1.93
CA ARG A 233 6.19 14.00 -1.14
C ARG A 233 6.92 12.91 -1.93
N ALA A 234 6.21 12.13 -2.74
CA ALA A 234 6.81 11.13 -3.61
C ALA A 234 7.72 11.78 -4.67
N ALA A 235 7.24 12.81 -5.37
CA ALA A 235 8.02 13.56 -6.36
C ALA A 235 9.29 14.15 -5.74
N ARG A 236 9.19 14.80 -4.58
CA ARG A 236 10.34 15.31 -3.83
C ARG A 236 11.35 14.20 -3.50
N GLY A 237 10.86 13.03 -3.06
CA GLY A 237 11.73 11.89 -2.76
C GLY A 237 12.51 11.42 -4.00
N LEU A 238 11.84 11.33 -5.15
CA LEU A 238 12.49 10.97 -6.41
C LEU A 238 13.53 12.00 -6.86
N GLU A 239 13.24 13.29 -6.69
CA GLU A 239 14.23 14.35 -6.96
C GLU A 239 15.49 14.22 -6.10
N PHE A 240 15.35 13.91 -4.82
CA PHE A 240 16.48 13.64 -3.94
C PHE A 240 17.32 12.47 -4.44
N LEU A 241 16.67 11.38 -4.86
CA LEU A 241 17.37 10.20 -5.37
C LEU A 241 18.13 10.53 -6.66
N VAL A 242 17.54 11.28 -7.59
CA VAL A 242 18.21 11.73 -8.83
C VAL A 242 19.41 12.63 -8.52
N LYS A 243 19.26 13.60 -7.62
CA LYS A 243 20.38 14.48 -7.19
C LYS A 243 21.52 13.69 -6.56
N LEU A 244 21.19 12.71 -5.72
CA LEU A 244 22.17 11.82 -5.13
C LEU A 244 22.94 11.03 -6.19
N GLY A 245 22.23 10.44 -7.17
CA GLY A 245 22.86 9.72 -8.29
C GLY A 245 23.85 10.60 -9.04
N ARG A 246 23.45 11.81 -9.45
CA ARG A 246 24.34 12.76 -10.14
C ARG A 246 25.59 13.11 -9.32
N LYS A 247 25.42 13.36 -8.02
CA LYS A 247 26.55 13.64 -7.11
C LYS A 247 27.53 12.47 -7.01
N LEU A 248 27.03 11.25 -6.98
CA LEU A 248 27.87 10.03 -6.91
C LEU A 248 28.57 9.71 -8.23
N ASP A 249 27.99 10.10 -9.37
CA ASP A 249 28.60 9.93 -10.70
C ASP A 249 29.60 11.06 -11.06
N GLY A 250 29.83 12.03 -10.17
CA GLY A 250 30.69 13.19 -10.44
C GLY A 250 30.13 14.16 -11.47
N LYS A 251 28.84 14.08 -11.79
CA LYS A 251 28.12 14.99 -12.70
C LYS A 251 27.32 15.96 -11.85
N SER A 252 27.97 17.00 -11.36
CA SER A 252 27.32 18.15 -10.70
C SER A 252 26.75 19.11 -11.71
#